data_49e00f9f7de61e4a731fdc3ce4de1502
#
_entry.id   49e00f9f7de61e4a731fdc3ce4de1502
#
_cell.length_a   1.000
_cell.length_b   1.000
_cell.length_c   1.000
_cell.angle_alpha   90.00
_cell.angle_beta   90.00
_cell.angle_gamma   90.00
#
_symmetry.space_group_name_H-M   'P 1'
#
loop_
_entity.id
_entity.type
_entity.pdbx_description
1 polymer ?
#
loop_
_entity_poly.entity_id
_entity_poly.type
_entity_poly.pdbx_seq_one_letter_code
_entity_poly.pdbx_strand_id
1 'polypeptide(L)'
;PAESEFQMNEIRESLAAAENAPSVPFFTRGHRKVIMLAIAIAFFNQMSGINAILYYAPRVMEQAGASTSAAYWMSVAVGAMNLVATMAALSVIDKIGRRKLMIVGSISYLISLGFLAGLMFYYGNARGGQFNSTSAVLVLVGLMVFIAAHAFGQGSVIWVFISEIFPNRIR
;
A
#
# COMPACT_ATOMS: atom_id res chain seq x y z
N PRO A 1 -2.58 -36.03 -19.14
CA PRO A 1 -2.71 -36.90 -17.94
C PRO A 1 -1.35 -37.16 -17.29
N ALA A 2 -0.31 -37.58 -18.04
CA ALA A 2 1.01 -37.92 -17.47
C ALA A 2 1.72 -36.72 -16.82
N GLU A 3 1.58 -35.51 -17.35
CA GLU A 3 2.19 -34.28 -16.83
C GLU A 3 1.55 -33.82 -15.52
N SER A 4 0.22 -34.02 -15.39
CA SER A 4 -0.49 -33.71 -14.15
C SER A 4 -0.16 -34.72 -13.02
N GLU A 5 0.07 -35.98 -13.34
CA GLU A 5 0.52 -37.00 -12.37
C GLU A 5 1.95 -36.75 -11.93
N PHE A 6 2.82 -36.35 -12.83
CA PHE A 6 4.19 -35.97 -12.50
C PHE A 6 4.23 -34.77 -11.57
N GLN A 7 3.49 -33.70 -11.87
CA GLN A 7 3.38 -32.54 -11.01
C GLN A 7 2.79 -32.88 -9.64
N MET A 8 1.78 -33.75 -9.57
CA MET A 8 1.19 -34.20 -8.31
C MET A 8 2.17 -35.01 -7.46
N ASN A 9 3.00 -35.83 -8.07
CA ASN A 9 4.02 -36.57 -7.35
C ASN A 9 5.13 -35.67 -6.83
N GLU A 10 5.59 -34.70 -7.61
CA GLU A 10 6.57 -33.71 -7.19
C GLU A 10 6.04 -32.85 -6.01
N ILE A 11 4.76 -32.45 -6.05
CA ILE A 11 4.11 -31.76 -4.94
C ILE A 11 4.03 -32.66 -3.70
N ARG A 12 3.67 -33.94 -3.84
CA ARG A 12 3.61 -34.88 -2.70
C ARG A 12 4.97 -35.12 -2.07
N GLU A 13 6.01 -35.29 -2.88
CA GLU A 13 7.39 -35.44 -2.39
C GLU A 13 7.87 -34.18 -1.66
N SER A 14 7.57 -32.98 -2.20
CA SER A 14 7.91 -31.71 -1.56
C SER A 14 7.17 -31.51 -0.24
N LEU A 15 5.89 -31.91 -0.15
CA LEU A 15 5.10 -31.86 1.08
C LEU A 15 5.62 -32.86 2.12
N ALA A 16 5.91 -34.10 1.72
CA ALA A 16 6.48 -35.12 2.62
C ALA A 16 7.88 -34.71 3.13
N ALA A 17 8.70 -34.11 2.28
CA ALA A 17 9.99 -33.55 2.68
C ALA A 17 9.84 -32.36 3.66
N ALA A 18 8.82 -31.53 3.49
CA ALA A 18 8.52 -30.41 4.39
C ALA A 18 8.00 -30.90 5.75
N GLU A 19 7.15 -31.95 5.77
CA GLU A 19 6.58 -32.53 6.98
C GLU A 19 7.62 -33.23 7.85
N ASN A 20 8.61 -33.87 7.22
CA ASN A 20 9.72 -34.55 7.91
C ASN A 20 10.92 -33.63 8.21
N ALA A 21 10.88 -32.38 7.78
CA ALA A 21 11.97 -31.44 8.05
C ALA A 21 11.97 -31.01 9.54
N PRO A 22 13.13 -30.98 10.21
CA PRO A 22 13.21 -30.53 11.59
C PRO A 22 12.70 -29.09 11.70
N SER A 23 11.87 -28.82 12.71
CA SER A 23 11.36 -27.48 12.98
C SER A 23 12.54 -26.52 13.28
N VAL A 24 12.68 -25.48 12.47
CA VAL A 24 13.72 -24.46 12.68
C VAL A 24 13.11 -23.33 13.48
N PRO A 25 13.70 -22.94 14.63
CA PRO A 25 13.21 -21.80 15.39
C PRO A 25 13.17 -20.52 14.53
N PHE A 26 12.05 -19.79 14.58
CA PHE A 26 11.88 -18.57 13.80
C PHE A 26 12.97 -17.52 14.15
N PHE A 27 13.26 -17.35 15.44
CA PHE A 27 14.27 -16.42 15.93
C PHE A 27 15.66 -17.06 15.99
N THR A 28 16.32 -17.14 14.83
CA THR A 28 17.73 -17.58 14.74
C THR A 28 18.61 -16.46 14.20
N ARG A 29 19.92 -16.54 14.46
CA ARG A 29 20.90 -15.59 13.90
C ARG A 29 20.86 -15.55 12.38
N GLY A 30 20.56 -16.69 11.72
CA GLY A 30 20.44 -16.78 10.27
C GLY A 30 19.25 -15.99 9.69
N HIS A 31 18.14 -15.90 10.42
CA HIS A 31 16.94 -15.20 9.98
C HIS A 31 16.87 -13.73 10.41
N ARG A 32 17.80 -13.27 11.26
CA ARG A 32 17.79 -11.92 11.82
C ARG A 32 17.70 -10.82 10.76
N LYS A 33 18.44 -10.94 9.67
CA LYS A 33 18.41 -9.93 8.59
C LYS A 33 17.05 -9.85 7.91
N VAL A 34 16.44 -10.98 7.62
CA VAL A 34 15.11 -11.05 6.98
C VAL A 34 14.04 -10.52 7.93
N ILE A 35 14.08 -10.88 9.21
CA ILE A 35 13.15 -10.38 10.23
C ILE A 35 13.28 -8.87 10.38
N MET A 36 14.50 -8.33 10.48
CA MET A 36 14.71 -6.89 10.58
C MET A 36 14.22 -6.15 9.32
N LEU A 37 14.44 -6.73 8.14
CA LEU A 37 13.95 -6.16 6.89
C LEU A 37 12.42 -6.15 6.86
N ALA A 38 11.76 -7.24 7.23
CA ALA A 38 10.30 -7.33 7.30
C ALA A 38 9.72 -6.28 8.28
N ILE A 39 10.31 -6.16 9.48
CA ILE A 39 9.90 -5.15 10.46
C ILE A 39 10.11 -3.74 9.93
N ALA A 40 11.26 -3.44 9.32
CA ALA A 40 11.54 -2.13 8.76
C ALA A 40 10.54 -1.76 7.64
N ILE A 41 10.28 -2.68 6.73
CA ILE A 41 9.31 -2.47 5.63
C ILE A 41 7.91 -2.22 6.21
N ALA A 42 7.44 -3.03 7.16
CA ALA A 42 6.13 -2.86 7.79
C ALA A 42 6.05 -1.53 8.56
N PHE A 43 7.10 -1.16 9.28
CA PHE A 43 7.19 0.10 10.02
C PHE A 43 7.11 1.31 9.08
N PHE A 44 7.94 1.36 8.03
CA PHE A 44 7.93 2.47 7.08
C PHE A 44 6.64 2.55 6.27
N ASN A 45 6.00 1.41 5.98
CA ASN A 45 4.67 1.40 5.38
C ASN A 45 3.63 2.12 6.26
N GLN A 46 3.64 1.90 7.57
CA GLN A 46 2.73 2.60 8.49
C GLN A 46 3.08 4.09 8.63
N MET A 47 4.37 4.43 8.55
CA MET A 47 4.83 5.83 8.60
C MET A 47 4.51 6.62 7.33
N SER A 48 3.99 5.99 6.27
CA SER A 48 3.52 6.67 5.05
C SER A 48 2.38 7.65 5.27
N GLY A 49 1.68 7.56 6.41
CA GLY A 49 0.58 8.45 6.76
C GLY A 49 -0.77 8.05 6.17
N ILE A 50 -0.88 6.91 5.48
CA ILE A 50 -2.13 6.46 4.84
C ILE A 50 -3.30 6.41 5.83
N ASN A 51 -3.08 5.85 7.03
CA ASN A 51 -4.13 5.76 8.03
C ASN A 51 -4.58 7.14 8.53
N ALA A 52 -3.63 8.07 8.73
CA ALA A 52 -3.96 9.44 9.11
C ALA A 52 -4.83 10.12 8.03
N ILE A 53 -4.47 9.98 6.76
CA ILE A 53 -5.25 10.54 5.65
C ILE A 53 -6.66 9.94 5.60
N LEU A 54 -6.80 8.62 5.72
CA LEU A 54 -8.12 7.98 5.71
C LEU A 54 -9.00 8.42 6.88
N TYR A 55 -8.44 8.50 8.10
CA TYR A 55 -9.21 8.93 9.28
C TYR A 55 -9.56 10.41 9.26
N TYR A 56 -8.67 11.27 8.76
CA TYR A 56 -8.87 12.70 8.77
C TYR A 56 -9.34 13.27 7.43
N ALA A 57 -9.66 12.42 6.44
CA ALA A 57 -10.10 12.83 5.12
C ALA A 57 -11.23 13.88 5.15
N PRO A 58 -12.33 13.72 5.92
CA PRO A 58 -13.37 14.74 5.98
C PRO A 58 -12.84 16.10 6.43
N ARG A 59 -12.01 16.10 7.46
CA ARG A 59 -11.43 17.34 8.02
C ARG A 59 -10.46 18.03 7.06
N VAL A 60 -9.68 17.26 6.33
CA VAL A 60 -8.78 17.77 5.28
C VAL A 60 -9.61 18.43 4.15
N MET A 61 -10.73 17.82 3.76
CA MET A 61 -11.62 18.37 2.74
C MET A 61 -12.29 19.67 3.20
N GLU A 62 -12.76 19.73 4.45
CA GLU A 62 -13.33 20.95 5.03
C GLU A 62 -12.28 22.07 5.07
N GLN A 63 -11.06 21.79 5.51
CA GLN A 63 -9.95 22.77 5.49
C GLN A 63 -9.58 23.20 4.08
N ALA A 64 -9.73 22.34 3.10
CA ALA A 64 -9.51 22.67 1.69
C ALA A 64 -10.65 23.47 1.05
N GLY A 65 -11.71 23.80 1.80
CA GLY A 65 -12.81 24.65 1.36
C GLY A 65 -14.08 23.91 0.93
N ALA A 66 -14.20 22.62 1.23
CA ALA A 66 -15.46 21.89 1.03
C ALA A 66 -16.45 22.19 2.15
N SER A 67 -17.76 22.21 1.82
CA SER A 67 -18.79 22.18 2.86
C SER A 67 -18.76 20.84 3.60
N THR A 68 -19.23 20.80 4.86
CA THR A 68 -19.25 19.59 5.68
C THR A 68 -19.90 18.40 4.96
N SER A 69 -21.06 18.60 4.33
CA SER A 69 -21.73 17.56 3.57
C SER A 69 -20.89 17.08 2.37
N ALA A 70 -20.26 18.00 1.62
CA ALA A 70 -19.40 17.63 0.50
C ALA A 70 -18.14 16.89 0.98
N ALA A 71 -17.55 17.28 2.11
CA ALA A 71 -16.37 16.64 2.68
C ALA A 71 -16.62 15.16 3.03
N TYR A 72 -17.78 14.81 3.56
CA TYR A 72 -18.16 13.43 3.82
C TYR A 72 -18.26 12.60 2.53
N TRP A 73 -18.94 13.12 1.50
CA TRP A 73 -19.03 12.44 0.21
C TRP A 73 -17.67 12.29 -0.50
N MET A 74 -16.83 13.30 -0.42
CA MET A 74 -15.45 13.23 -0.92
C MET A 74 -14.64 12.16 -0.19
N SER A 75 -14.83 12.00 1.12
CA SER A 75 -14.18 10.95 1.91
C SER A 75 -14.67 9.54 1.56
N VAL A 76 -15.95 9.39 1.24
CA VAL A 76 -16.50 8.14 0.70
C VAL A 76 -15.85 7.81 -0.65
N ALA A 77 -15.65 8.80 -1.53
CA ALA A 77 -14.97 8.61 -2.81
C ALA A 77 -13.50 8.19 -2.62
N VAL A 78 -12.80 8.76 -1.64
CA VAL A 78 -11.43 8.35 -1.26
C VAL A 78 -11.39 6.89 -0.80
N GLY A 79 -12.34 6.48 0.05
CA GLY A 79 -12.47 5.07 0.49
C GLY A 79 -12.78 4.11 -0.66
N ALA A 80 -13.70 4.49 -1.55
CA ALA A 80 -14.02 3.71 -2.74
C ALA A 80 -12.81 3.58 -3.68
N MET A 81 -12.04 4.65 -3.88
CA MET A 81 -10.80 4.62 -4.65
C MET A 81 -9.78 3.64 -4.03
N ASN A 82 -9.63 3.64 -2.71
CA ASN A 82 -8.75 2.70 -2.02
C ASN A 82 -9.15 1.24 -2.30
N LEU A 83 -10.43 0.93 -2.21
CA LEU A 83 -10.94 -0.42 -2.51
C LEU A 83 -10.65 -0.81 -3.96
N VAL A 84 -11.03 0.03 -4.92
CA VAL A 84 -10.85 -0.24 -6.36
C VAL A 84 -9.36 -0.39 -6.70
N ALA A 85 -8.50 0.50 -6.20
CA ALA A 85 -7.07 0.45 -6.44
C ALA A 85 -6.43 -0.81 -5.82
N THR A 86 -6.86 -1.23 -4.63
CA THR A 86 -6.40 -2.46 -3.98
C THR A 86 -6.79 -3.70 -4.80
N MET A 87 -8.03 -3.79 -5.27
CA MET A 87 -8.47 -4.91 -6.11
C MET A 87 -7.72 -4.96 -7.43
N ALA A 88 -7.49 -3.80 -8.05
CA ALA A 88 -6.69 -3.70 -9.27
C ALA A 88 -5.22 -4.12 -9.03
N ALA A 89 -4.61 -3.70 -7.91
CA ALA A 89 -3.26 -4.09 -7.53
C ALA A 89 -3.12 -5.62 -7.39
N LEU A 90 -4.06 -6.27 -6.71
CA LEU A 90 -4.08 -7.73 -6.55
C LEU A 90 -4.20 -8.45 -7.91
N SER A 91 -4.97 -7.89 -8.84
CA SER A 91 -5.17 -8.48 -10.19
C SER A 91 -3.92 -8.42 -11.07
N VAL A 92 -3.00 -7.50 -10.81
CA VAL A 92 -1.80 -7.28 -11.63
C VAL A 92 -0.48 -7.65 -10.95
N ILE A 93 -0.51 -7.98 -9.66
CA ILE A 93 0.68 -8.23 -8.83
C ILE A 93 1.58 -9.33 -9.41
N ASP A 94 0.98 -10.40 -9.96
CA ASP A 94 1.70 -11.52 -10.54
C ASP A 94 2.25 -11.20 -11.94
N LYS A 95 1.60 -10.29 -12.67
CA LYS A 95 2.01 -9.89 -14.03
C LYS A 95 3.15 -8.88 -14.02
N ILE A 96 3.07 -7.87 -13.16
CA ILE A 96 4.04 -6.76 -13.09
C ILE A 96 5.20 -7.10 -12.16
N GLY A 97 4.93 -7.86 -11.12
CA GLY A 97 5.89 -8.23 -10.08
C GLY A 97 5.95 -7.24 -8.92
N ARG A 98 6.12 -7.79 -7.73
CA ARG A 98 6.06 -7.07 -6.43
C ARG A 98 7.02 -5.89 -6.37
N ARG A 99 8.29 -6.09 -6.78
CA ARG A 99 9.34 -5.07 -6.70
C ARG A 99 9.03 -3.83 -7.56
N LYS A 100 8.55 -4.04 -8.79
CA LYS A 100 8.21 -2.94 -9.69
C LYS A 100 7.03 -2.14 -9.16
N LEU A 101 5.98 -2.83 -8.69
CA LEU A 101 4.81 -2.18 -8.10
C LEU A 101 5.18 -1.34 -6.88
N MET A 102 6.02 -1.86 -5.98
CA MET A 102 6.49 -1.11 -4.80
C MET A 102 7.27 0.15 -5.19
N ILE A 103 8.18 0.06 -6.16
CA ILE A 103 8.99 1.22 -6.58
C ILE A 103 8.12 2.29 -7.26
N VAL A 104 7.30 1.88 -8.24
CA VAL A 104 6.40 2.80 -8.96
C VAL A 104 5.39 3.44 -8.01
N GLY A 105 4.77 2.63 -7.15
CA GLY A 105 3.86 3.14 -6.13
C GLY A 105 4.52 4.13 -5.19
N SER A 106 5.73 3.83 -4.69
CA SER A 106 6.47 4.71 -3.79
C SER A 106 6.80 6.05 -4.44
N ILE A 107 7.27 6.06 -5.68
CA ILE A 107 7.55 7.30 -6.42
C ILE A 107 6.25 8.10 -6.62
N SER A 108 5.19 7.42 -7.03
CA SER A 108 3.90 8.07 -7.31
C SER A 108 3.27 8.69 -6.06
N TYR A 109 3.31 8.00 -4.91
CA TYR A 109 2.76 8.59 -3.70
C TYR A 109 3.63 9.74 -3.14
N LEU A 110 4.95 9.71 -3.31
CA LEU A 110 5.82 10.84 -2.95
C LEU A 110 5.52 12.08 -3.78
N ILE A 111 5.31 11.90 -5.09
CA ILE A 111 4.92 12.99 -5.99
C ILE A 111 3.56 13.56 -5.58
N SER A 112 2.58 12.70 -5.30
CA SER A 112 1.24 13.14 -4.90
C SER A 112 1.21 13.84 -3.54
N LEU A 113 1.99 13.37 -2.56
CA LEU A 113 2.15 14.07 -1.28
C LEU A 113 2.85 15.42 -1.44
N GLY A 114 3.89 15.50 -2.26
CA GLY A 114 4.54 16.76 -2.59
C GLY A 114 3.59 17.76 -3.25
N PHE A 115 2.75 17.30 -4.16
CA PHE A 115 1.70 18.11 -4.78
C PHE A 115 0.67 18.60 -3.74
N LEU A 116 0.18 17.72 -2.87
CA LEU A 116 -0.75 18.09 -1.80
C LEU A 116 -0.15 19.11 -0.82
N ALA A 117 1.09 18.90 -0.40
CA ALA A 117 1.79 19.85 0.46
C ALA A 117 1.97 21.21 -0.22
N GLY A 118 2.32 21.21 -1.51
CA GLY A 118 2.41 22.42 -2.32
C GLY A 118 1.08 23.17 -2.45
N LEU A 119 -0.03 22.46 -2.66
CA LEU A 119 -1.36 23.04 -2.67
C LEU A 119 -1.73 23.67 -1.33
N MET A 120 -1.52 22.95 -0.22
CA MET A 120 -1.82 23.46 1.12
C MET A 120 -0.97 24.70 1.45
N PHE A 121 0.32 24.68 1.08
CA PHE A 121 1.20 25.84 1.24
C PHE A 121 0.75 27.04 0.40
N TYR A 122 0.40 26.81 -0.88
CA TYR A 122 -0.03 27.86 -1.79
C TYR A 122 -1.32 28.54 -1.33
N TYR A 123 -2.34 27.76 -1.01
CA TYR A 123 -3.62 28.32 -0.55
C TYR A 123 -3.53 28.87 0.88
N GLY A 124 -2.75 28.24 1.76
CA GLY A 124 -2.59 28.67 3.14
C GLY A 124 -1.78 29.97 3.30
N ASN A 125 -0.66 30.08 2.59
CA ASN A 125 0.26 31.21 2.74
C ASN A 125 0.17 32.22 1.60
N ALA A 126 0.30 31.77 0.34
CA ALA A 126 0.39 32.69 -0.79
C ALA A 126 -0.95 33.35 -1.12
N ARG A 127 -2.08 32.71 -0.83
CA ARG A 127 -3.43 33.25 -0.97
C ARG A 127 -4.07 33.70 0.35
N GLY A 128 -3.29 33.83 1.42
CA GLY A 128 -3.78 34.33 2.70
C GLY A 128 -4.87 33.45 3.34
N GLY A 129 -4.84 32.13 3.13
CA GLY A 129 -5.81 31.18 3.69
C GLY A 129 -7.16 31.14 2.95
N GLN A 130 -7.24 31.70 1.74
CA GLN A 130 -8.47 31.66 0.94
C GLN A 130 -8.66 30.33 0.24
N PHE A 131 -9.16 29.35 0.97
CA PHE A 131 -9.61 28.08 0.42
C PHE A 131 -11.02 28.20 -0.18
N ASN A 132 -11.27 27.52 -1.29
CA ASN A 132 -12.52 27.52 -2.01
C ASN A 132 -12.86 26.15 -2.60
N SER A 133 -14.00 26.03 -3.27
CA SER A 133 -14.42 24.77 -3.90
C SER A 133 -13.40 24.22 -4.91
N THR A 134 -12.66 25.08 -5.60
CA THR A 134 -11.59 24.63 -6.53
C THR A 134 -10.43 23.99 -5.78
N SER A 135 -9.98 24.57 -4.65
CA SER A 135 -8.95 23.98 -3.82
C SER A 135 -9.40 22.63 -3.23
N ALA A 136 -10.67 22.52 -2.82
CA ALA A 136 -11.23 21.27 -2.33
C ALA A 136 -11.17 20.14 -3.39
N VAL A 137 -11.54 20.46 -4.64
CA VAL A 137 -11.47 19.48 -5.75
C VAL A 137 -10.01 19.09 -6.05
N LEU A 138 -9.08 20.06 -6.09
CA LEU A 138 -7.67 19.77 -6.32
C LEU A 138 -7.06 18.89 -5.22
N VAL A 139 -7.42 19.14 -3.95
CA VAL A 139 -6.99 18.32 -2.82
C VAL A 139 -7.61 16.93 -2.91
N LEU A 140 -8.89 16.80 -3.27
CA LEU A 140 -9.53 15.51 -3.50
C LEU A 140 -8.79 14.70 -4.56
N VAL A 141 -8.51 15.28 -5.72
CA VAL A 141 -7.78 14.59 -6.79
C VAL A 141 -6.40 14.17 -6.31
N GLY A 142 -5.67 15.03 -5.63
CA GLY A 142 -4.36 14.70 -5.06
C GLY A 142 -4.41 13.54 -4.05
N LEU A 143 -5.44 13.53 -3.18
CA LEU A 143 -5.66 12.42 -2.24
C LEU A 143 -6.04 11.13 -2.95
N MET A 144 -6.89 11.18 -3.97
CA MET A 144 -7.23 9.99 -4.76
C MET A 144 -6.00 9.39 -5.45
N VAL A 145 -5.14 10.23 -6.02
CA VAL A 145 -3.86 9.77 -6.63
C VAL A 145 -2.94 9.18 -5.57
N PHE A 146 -2.79 9.82 -4.40
CA PHE A 146 -2.01 9.30 -3.30
C PHE A 146 -2.51 7.91 -2.84
N ILE A 147 -3.82 7.79 -2.61
CA ILE A 147 -4.46 6.54 -2.16
C ILE A 147 -4.27 5.43 -3.20
N ALA A 148 -4.51 5.74 -4.47
CA ALA A 148 -4.31 4.77 -5.55
C ALA A 148 -2.85 4.33 -5.64
N ALA A 149 -1.89 5.26 -5.63
CA ALA A 149 -0.47 4.96 -5.66
C ALA A 149 -0.02 4.12 -4.47
N HIS A 150 -0.51 4.43 -3.27
CA HIS A 150 -0.22 3.65 -2.07
C HIS A 150 -0.81 2.24 -2.15
N ALA A 151 -2.08 2.11 -2.56
CA ALA A 151 -2.75 0.81 -2.70
C ALA A 151 -2.04 -0.09 -3.71
N PHE A 152 -1.64 0.47 -4.87
CA PHE A 152 -0.89 -0.26 -5.89
C PHE A 152 0.52 -0.66 -5.46
N GLY A 153 1.22 0.22 -4.74
CA GLY A 153 2.62 0.02 -4.42
C GLY A 153 2.88 -0.64 -3.08
N GLN A 154 2.15 -0.23 -2.06
CA GLN A 154 2.47 -0.58 -0.68
C GLN A 154 1.33 -1.21 0.10
N GLY A 155 0.08 -1.07 -0.32
CA GLY A 155 -1.08 -1.60 0.39
C GLY A 155 -0.99 -3.12 0.59
N SER A 156 -1.49 -3.88 -0.38
CA SER A 156 -1.48 -5.34 -0.35
C SER A 156 -0.13 -5.95 -0.74
N VAL A 157 0.62 -5.29 -1.65
CA VAL A 157 1.89 -5.80 -2.22
C VAL A 157 2.96 -6.02 -1.16
N ILE A 158 3.07 -5.13 -0.17
CA ILE A 158 4.04 -5.24 0.93
C ILE A 158 3.82 -6.52 1.75
N TRP A 159 2.58 -6.86 2.06
CA TRP A 159 2.29 -8.04 2.88
C TRP A 159 2.61 -9.33 2.15
N VAL A 160 2.32 -9.38 0.84
CA VAL A 160 2.72 -10.50 -0.02
C VAL A 160 4.24 -10.57 -0.08
N PHE A 161 4.93 -9.47 -0.32
CA PHE A 161 6.40 -9.42 -0.36
C PHE A 161 7.02 -9.85 0.96
N ILE A 162 6.53 -9.36 2.10
CA ILE A 162 7.02 -9.77 3.42
C ILE A 162 6.86 -11.28 3.61
N SER A 163 5.73 -11.86 3.20
CA SER A 163 5.54 -13.32 3.30
C SER A 163 6.51 -14.09 2.39
N GLU A 164 6.88 -13.56 1.23
CA GLU A 164 7.74 -14.21 0.25
C GLU A 164 9.24 -14.15 0.59
N ILE A 165 9.69 -13.18 1.38
CA ILE A 165 11.11 -13.06 1.76
C ILE A 165 11.55 -14.08 2.80
N PHE A 166 10.60 -14.72 3.50
CA PHE A 166 10.93 -15.79 4.45
C PHE A 166 11.18 -17.11 3.74
N PRO A 167 12.19 -17.91 4.16
CA PRO A 167 12.40 -19.25 3.65
C PRO A 167 11.19 -20.15 3.85
N ASN A 168 10.91 -21.03 2.89
CA ASN A 168 9.74 -21.94 2.93
C ASN A 168 9.59 -22.75 4.23
N ARG A 169 10.71 -23.01 4.92
CA ARG A 169 10.73 -23.77 6.20
C ARG A 169 10.17 -23.02 7.40
N ILE A 170 10.01 -21.69 7.31
CA ILE A 170 9.54 -20.83 8.42
C ILE A 170 8.40 -19.91 7.99
N ARG A 171 7.89 -20.09 6.78
CA ARG A 171 6.83 -19.32 6.14
C ARG A 171 5.44 -19.69 6.64
#